data_1a325159391dbaf5cd95f8f8feeedfda
#
_entry.id   1a325159391dbaf5cd95f8f8feeedfda
#
_cell.length_a   1.000
_cell.length_b   1.000
_cell.length_c   1.000
_cell.angle_alpha   90.00
_cell.angle_beta   90.00
_cell.angle_gamma   90.00
#
_symmetry.space_group_name_H-M   'P 1'
#
loop_
_entity.id
_entity.type
_entity.pdbx_description
1 polymer ?
#
loop_
_entity_poly.entity_id
_entity_poly.type
_entity_poly.pdbx_seq_one_letter_code
_entity_poly.pdbx_strand_id
1 'polypeptide(L)'
;MPSPRPRRRATALPVVAAAVTLVLAGCSAGPSGTGASGASDALTTFTPAGSGSVDSITWNVFQGEPQTIDPFQSADYTPNMINSNMCETLLAQTPDFRIKPNLATSYSNPDPTTWVYRLRDDVTFWDGSPMTADDVVWSLRHNMTDKSSFYRYLYANVTSIAKTGAGEVTVRLKKPDYLFNDQLASFAGVVVQKKFYERHGNKAGTPDVGVMCTGPYKFGKWKQGQSIGVSRYGGYWNKSLPRRVKNIDFTFLTDDSAITSGLLSGQIDGTYGPPTAGLAQLKASSAGQLYSGAAPLAVTLTVANHKGAMGNADVRKALQMAIDWKGIGGQVYAGEGTPAALQTVPAVYGFAKEDLTSYAGSVRTDGLPKTDEAKKLLAGVPADVKSKQISLVVPQQAETQQLGLGVKAAADEIGLNFELEVVPATGYSNYLYDPATRGDTDLLYTQFWPSIPNPLAWLGDTAVSGGTFNQSGYSGIDELYAQAVGTKDVSARSQLVVRMEQKLHDEMNPMFPGLQLTNEVWLGSRITGAPAAFDYVYYPWAAHLGGTGK
;
A
#
# COMPACT_ATOMS: atom_id res chain seq x y z
N MET A 1 41.79 -59.74 9.42
CA MET A 1 41.63 -61.18 9.11
C MET A 1 40.19 -61.47 8.80
N PRO A 2 39.87 -62.35 7.88
CA PRO A 2 38.82 -62.15 6.89
C PRO A 2 37.59 -63.08 7.02
N SER A 3 36.48 -62.66 6.41
CA SER A 3 35.53 -63.46 5.57
C SER A 3 34.81 -64.68 6.17
N PRO A 4 33.72 -65.23 5.58
CA PRO A 4 33.20 -64.97 4.23
C PRO A 4 31.64 -64.99 4.08
N ARG A 5 31.21 -64.61 2.89
CA ARG A 5 29.85 -64.84 2.31
C ARG A 5 29.63 -66.36 2.00
N PRO A 6 28.38 -66.79 1.77
CA PRO A 6 28.14 -67.45 0.50
C PRO A 6 26.90 -66.99 -0.28
N ARG A 7 26.98 -67.28 -1.56
CA ARG A 7 26.08 -67.09 -2.70
C ARG A 7 25.04 -68.18 -2.86
N ARG A 8 24.10 -67.85 -3.79
CA ARG A 8 23.29 -68.67 -4.71
C ARG A 8 21.81 -68.76 -4.37
N ARG A 9 20.83 -68.77 -5.26
CA ARG A 9 20.76 -69.07 -6.70
C ARG A 9 19.52 -68.40 -7.32
N ALA A 10 19.59 -68.07 -8.61
CA ALA A 10 18.51 -67.69 -9.51
C ALA A 10 17.72 -68.89 -9.97
N THR A 11 16.42 -68.73 -10.23
CA THR A 11 15.66 -69.57 -11.20
C THR A 11 14.70 -68.68 -11.99
N ALA A 12 14.64 -68.98 -13.29
CA ALA A 12 13.97 -68.23 -14.31
C ALA A 12 12.77 -69.00 -14.90
N LEU A 13 11.74 -68.24 -15.37
CA LEU A 13 10.81 -68.46 -16.48
C LEU A 13 9.74 -69.57 -16.33
N PRO A 14 8.54 -69.49 -17.03
CA PRO A 14 8.37 -68.94 -18.38
C PRO A 14 7.11 -68.03 -18.62
N VAL A 15 7.15 -67.39 -19.76
CA VAL A 15 6.17 -66.66 -20.56
C VAL A 15 5.00 -67.58 -20.98
N VAL A 16 3.76 -67.07 -20.91
CA VAL A 16 2.65 -67.49 -21.81
C VAL A 16 1.95 -66.25 -22.32
N ALA A 17 2.00 -66.09 -23.64
CA ALA A 17 1.22 -65.12 -24.40
C ALA A 17 -0.14 -65.74 -24.79
N ALA A 18 -1.20 -64.97 -24.66
CA ALA A 18 -2.44 -65.23 -25.41
C ALA A 18 -3.12 -63.90 -25.73
N ALA A 19 -3.17 -63.63 -27.02
CA ALA A 19 -3.97 -62.55 -27.59
C ALA A 19 -5.41 -63.07 -27.85
N VAL A 20 -6.42 -62.23 -27.68
CA VAL A 20 -7.67 -62.24 -28.46
C VAL A 20 -8.49 -60.95 -28.24
N THR A 21 -8.60 -60.17 -29.33
CA THR A 21 -9.71 -59.38 -29.91
C THR A 21 -10.62 -58.45 -29.17
N LEU A 22 -10.72 -57.28 -29.81
CA LEU A 22 -11.65 -56.16 -29.68
C LEU A 22 -13.14 -56.54 -29.55
N VAL A 23 -13.83 -55.77 -28.70
CA VAL A 23 -15.19 -55.26 -28.97
C VAL A 23 -15.29 -53.81 -28.49
N LEU A 24 -15.63 -52.89 -29.41
CA LEU A 24 -16.06 -51.52 -29.12
C LEU A 24 -17.51 -51.54 -28.65
N ALA A 25 -17.78 -50.89 -27.52
CA ALA A 25 -19.06 -50.20 -27.26
C ALA A 25 -18.92 -49.36 -25.98
N GLY A 26 -18.89 -48.17 -26.02
CA GLY A 26 -19.67 -46.98 -25.74
C GLY A 26 -19.99 -46.68 -24.30
N CYS A 27 -19.79 -45.35 -24.02
CA CYS A 27 -20.37 -44.51 -22.96
C CYS A 27 -19.76 -44.58 -21.56
N SER A 28 -18.77 -43.70 -21.36
CA SER A 28 -18.69 -42.57 -20.44
C SER A 28 -19.31 -42.72 -19.04
N ALA A 29 -18.49 -42.79 -18.06
CA ALA A 29 -18.51 -42.01 -16.82
C ALA A 29 -17.13 -42.11 -16.22
N GLY A 30 -16.29 -41.12 -16.51
CA GLY A 30 -15.01 -40.95 -15.81
C GLY A 30 -15.30 -40.60 -14.34
N PRO A 31 -14.54 -41.14 -13.38
CA PRO A 31 -14.58 -40.63 -12.02
C PRO A 31 -14.07 -39.22 -12.06
N SER A 32 -14.89 -38.27 -11.58
CA SER A 32 -14.50 -36.92 -11.27
C SER A 32 -13.32 -36.98 -10.32
N GLY A 33 -12.12 -36.83 -10.86
CA GLY A 33 -10.98 -36.47 -10.06
C GLY A 33 -11.32 -35.14 -9.41
N THR A 34 -11.49 -35.14 -8.10
CA THR A 34 -11.41 -33.95 -7.29
C THR A 34 -9.98 -33.42 -7.45
N GLY A 35 -9.77 -32.71 -8.55
CA GLY A 35 -8.64 -31.80 -8.66
C GLY A 35 -8.76 -30.84 -7.48
N ALA A 36 -7.77 -30.82 -6.62
CA ALA A 36 -7.58 -29.71 -5.73
C ALA A 36 -7.67 -28.47 -6.61
N SER A 37 -8.75 -27.70 -6.46
CA SER A 37 -8.90 -26.39 -7.04
C SER A 37 -7.75 -25.59 -6.48
N GLY A 38 -6.71 -25.35 -7.30
CA GLY A 38 -5.75 -24.32 -7.04
C GLY A 38 -6.56 -23.06 -6.76
N ALA A 39 -6.33 -22.46 -5.59
CA ALA A 39 -6.89 -21.16 -5.27
C ALA A 39 -6.56 -20.26 -6.45
N SER A 40 -7.58 -19.68 -7.09
CA SER A 40 -7.37 -18.75 -8.18
C SER A 40 -6.57 -17.56 -7.63
N ASP A 41 -5.49 -17.19 -8.29
CA ASP A 41 -4.72 -15.96 -8.05
C ASP A 41 -5.55 -14.69 -8.36
N ALA A 42 -6.87 -14.78 -8.34
CA ALA A 42 -7.78 -13.68 -8.61
C ALA A 42 -7.83 -12.74 -7.40
N LEU A 43 -7.53 -11.47 -7.65
CA LEU A 43 -7.64 -10.41 -6.65
C LEU A 43 -9.07 -10.35 -6.11
N THR A 44 -9.21 -10.29 -4.79
CA THR A 44 -10.50 -10.12 -4.13
C THR A 44 -10.56 -8.82 -3.34
N THR A 45 -11.74 -8.20 -3.28
CA THR A 45 -11.95 -7.00 -2.47
C THR A 45 -12.15 -7.35 -1.00
N PHE A 46 -12.92 -8.42 -0.73
CA PHE A 46 -13.17 -8.93 0.62
C PHE A 46 -12.95 -10.44 0.68
N THR A 47 -12.45 -10.91 1.80
CA THR A 47 -12.50 -12.32 2.15
C THR A 47 -13.95 -12.75 2.45
N PRO A 48 -14.29 -14.05 2.48
CA PRO A 48 -15.65 -14.51 2.78
C PRO A 48 -16.20 -13.90 4.06
N ALA A 49 -17.47 -13.49 4.07
CA ALA A 49 -18.07 -12.81 5.22
C ALA A 49 -18.09 -13.70 6.47
N GLY A 50 -17.65 -13.12 7.60
CA GLY A 50 -17.75 -13.81 8.89
C GLY A 50 -19.19 -13.89 9.39
N SER A 51 -19.57 -15.02 10.03
CA SER A 51 -20.92 -15.27 10.55
C SER A 51 -20.99 -15.27 12.07
N GLY A 52 -19.95 -15.74 12.77
CA GLY A 52 -19.91 -15.91 14.22
C GLY A 52 -19.32 -14.73 14.97
N SER A 53 -19.71 -14.55 16.24
CA SER A 53 -19.05 -13.64 17.17
C SER A 53 -17.72 -14.24 17.66
N VAL A 54 -16.72 -13.37 17.87
CA VAL A 54 -15.40 -13.75 18.40
C VAL A 54 -15.06 -12.85 19.57
N ASP A 55 -14.67 -13.45 20.71
CA ASP A 55 -14.37 -12.67 21.91
C ASP A 55 -13.06 -11.89 21.80
N SER A 56 -12.02 -12.50 21.24
CA SER A 56 -10.74 -11.83 21.03
C SER A 56 -9.98 -12.43 19.86
N ILE A 57 -9.17 -11.58 19.21
CA ILE A 57 -8.20 -11.98 18.20
C ILE A 57 -6.85 -11.33 18.50
N THR A 58 -5.78 -11.99 18.05
CA THR A 58 -4.43 -11.47 17.96
C THR A 58 -4.12 -11.13 16.51
N TRP A 59 -3.79 -9.87 16.24
CA TRP A 59 -3.43 -9.39 14.91
C TRP A 59 -2.00 -8.85 14.91
N ASN A 60 -1.14 -9.38 14.07
CA ASN A 60 0.22 -8.84 13.98
C ASN A 60 0.28 -7.61 13.06
N VAL A 61 1.01 -6.59 13.48
CA VAL A 61 1.35 -5.42 12.66
C VAL A 61 2.82 -5.51 12.28
N PHE A 62 3.08 -5.73 11.01
CA PHE A 62 4.36 -6.23 10.48
C PHE A 62 5.55 -5.25 10.57
N GLN A 63 5.30 -3.95 10.74
CA GLN A 63 6.37 -2.96 10.91
C GLN A 63 6.73 -2.68 12.39
N GLY A 64 6.20 -3.48 13.31
CA GLY A 64 6.51 -3.37 14.72
C GLY A 64 5.71 -2.30 15.47
N GLU A 65 6.19 -1.95 16.67
CA GLU A 65 5.53 -1.00 17.56
C GLU A 65 5.56 0.43 16.99
N PRO A 66 4.40 1.14 16.92
CA PRO A 66 4.39 2.52 16.47
C PRO A 66 4.97 3.44 17.55
N GLN A 67 5.56 4.57 17.15
CA GLN A 67 6.01 5.59 18.10
C GLN A 67 4.83 6.32 18.75
N THR A 68 3.74 6.48 18.03
CA THR A 68 2.51 7.11 18.46
C THR A 68 1.31 6.55 17.70
N ILE A 69 0.14 6.61 18.32
CA ILE A 69 -1.16 6.41 17.66
C ILE A 69 -1.94 7.73 17.54
N ASP A 70 -1.28 8.88 17.61
CA ASP A 70 -1.90 10.15 17.28
C ASP A 70 -2.23 10.20 15.78
N PRO A 71 -3.51 10.27 15.36
CA PRO A 71 -3.87 10.21 13.95
C PRO A 71 -3.33 11.38 13.12
N PHE A 72 -3.00 12.50 13.74
CA PHE A 72 -2.36 13.63 13.05
C PHE A 72 -0.91 13.35 12.64
N GLN A 73 -0.24 12.44 13.35
CA GLN A 73 1.14 12.01 13.08
C GLN A 73 1.23 10.62 12.42
N SER A 74 0.08 10.02 12.15
CA SER A 74 -0.05 8.66 11.63
C SER A 74 0.18 8.64 10.12
N ALA A 75 1.39 8.29 9.71
CA ALA A 75 1.84 8.36 8.31
C ALA A 75 2.37 7.02 7.76
N ASP A 76 2.34 5.96 8.57
CA ASP A 76 2.93 4.67 8.25
C ASP A 76 1.93 3.53 8.45
N TYR A 77 2.28 2.34 7.98
CA TYR A 77 1.39 1.16 7.99
C TYR A 77 0.85 0.83 9.38
N THR A 78 1.72 0.67 10.38
CA THR A 78 1.31 0.23 11.72
C THR A 78 0.34 1.18 12.39
N PRO A 79 0.66 2.49 12.56
CA PRO A 79 -0.28 3.39 13.22
C PRO A 79 -1.56 3.56 12.40
N ASN A 80 -1.50 3.57 11.07
CA ASN A 80 -2.68 3.69 10.22
C ASN A 80 -3.59 2.46 10.31
N MET A 81 -3.02 1.25 10.28
CA MET A 81 -3.76 -0.01 10.43
C MET A 81 -4.54 -0.09 11.75
N ILE A 82 -3.97 0.45 12.83
CA ILE A 82 -4.61 0.51 14.15
C ILE A 82 -5.65 1.63 14.18
N ASN A 83 -5.25 2.85 13.79
CA ASN A 83 -6.09 4.05 13.87
C ASN A 83 -7.32 4.00 12.97
N SER A 84 -7.26 3.33 11.82
CA SER A 84 -8.39 3.17 10.90
C SER A 84 -9.60 2.49 11.56
N ASN A 85 -9.38 1.67 12.62
CA ASN A 85 -10.44 1.04 13.40
C ASN A 85 -10.93 1.92 14.56
N MET A 86 -10.17 2.95 14.91
CA MET A 86 -10.43 3.81 16.06
C MET A 86 -10.93 5.19 15.68
N CYS A 87 -10.32 5.81 14.66
CA CYS A 87 -10.56 7.20 14.33
C CYS A 87 -11.17 7.31 12.93
N GLU A 88 -12.20 8.14 12.80
CA GLU A 88 -12.91 8.35 11.55
C GLU A 88 -12.59 9.70 10.93
N THR A 89 -12.79 9.77 9.64
CA THR A 89 -12.51 10.93 8.78
C THR A 89 -13.82 11.52 8.25
N LEU A 90 -13.79 12.75 7.75
CA LEU A 90 -14.98 13.41 7.18
C LEU A 90 -15.56 12.63 6.00
N LEU A 91 -14.69 12.17 5.11
CA LEU A 91 -15.03 11.26 4.01
C LEU A 91 -14.34 9.92 4.26
N ALA A 92 -14.79 8.86 3.64
CA ALA A 92 -14.21 7.53 3.79
C ALA A 92 -13.72 6.99 2.44
N GLN A 93 -12.61 6.28 2.46
CA GLN A 93 -12.21 5.37 1.39
C GLN A 93 -12.97 4.05 1.53
N THR A 94 -13.12 3.32 0.44
CA THR A 94 -13.76 2.00 0.41
C THR A 94 -12.81 0.97 -0.19
N PRO A 95 -12.95 -0.33 0.12
CA PRO A 95 -12.06 -1.38 -0.40
C PRO A 95 -12.01 -1.52 -1.92
N ASP A 96 -12.92 -0.88 -2.64
CA ASP A 96 -12.90 -0.73 -4.10
C ASP A 96 -12.36 0.65 -4.54
N PHE A 97 -11.61 1.32 -3.65
CA PHE A 97 -10.90 2.58 -3.88
C PHE A 97 -11.80 3.76 -4.30
N ARG A 98 -13.04 3.81 -3.81
CA ARG A 98 -13.91 4.96 -3.98
C ARG A 98 -13.94 5.82 -2.71
N ILE A 99 -14.20 7.11 -2.90
CA ILE A 99 -14.41 8.06 -1.81
C ILE A 99 -15.91 8.32 -1.66
N LYS A 100 -16.38 8.29 -0.41
CA LYS A 100 -17.79 8.50 -0.06
C LYS A 100 -17.94 9.36 1.19
N PRO A 101 -19.13 9.97 1.44
CA PRO A 101 -19.47 10.58 2.71
C PRO A 101 -19.28 9.62 3.90
N ASN A 102 -18.86 10.17 5.07
CA ASN A 102 -18.71 9.43 6.32
C ASN A 102 -19.21 10.26 7.51
N LEU A 103 -18.31 10.93 8.29
CA LEU A 103 -18.74 11.87 9.34
C LEU A 103 -19.41 13.12 8.75
N ALA A 104 -19.06 13.51 7.53
CA ALA A 104 -19.91 14.39 6.72
C ALA A 104 -20.92 13.52 5.94
N THR A 105 -22.22 13.84 6.06
CA THR A 105 -23.30 13.18 5.30
C THR A 105 -23.33 13.58 3.84
N SER A 106 -22.88 14.80 3.56
CA SER A 106 -22.76 15.35 2.21
C SER A 106 -21.74 16.48 2.18
N TYR A 107 -21.29 16.80 0.97
CA TYR A 107 -20.46 17.97 0.71
C TYR A 107 -20.90 18.66 -0.59
N SER A 108 -20.59 19.93 -0.71
CA SER A 108 -20.82 20.72 -1.91
C SER A 108 -19.71 21.71 -2.17
N ASN A 109 -19.58 22.10 -3.44
CA ASN A 109 -18.63 23.11 -3.90
C ASN A 109 -19.44 24.20 -4.61
N PRO A 110 -19.99 25.18 -3.84
CA PRO A 110 -20.85 26.23 -4.39
C PRO A 110 -20.11 27.21 -5.31
N ASP A 111 -18.82 27.39 -5.10
CA ASP A 111 -17.89 28.10 -5.96
C ASP A 111 -16.53 27.37 -5.98
N PRO A 112 -15.63 27.63 -6.95
CA PRO A 112 -14.40 26.86 -7.13
C PRO A 112 -13.43 26.83 -5.93
N THR A 113 -13.57 27.77 -4.99
CA THR A 113 -12.69 27.93 -3.84
C THR A 113 -13.36 27.65 -2.50
N THR A 114 -14.59 27.16 -2.51
CA THR A 114 -15.35 26.91 -1.27
C THR A 114 -15.88 25.47 -1.23
N TRP A 115 -15.58 24.77 -0.17
CA TRP A 115 -16.14 23.47 0.17
C TRP A 115 -17.00 23.58 1.42
N VAL A 116 -18.21 23.00 1.38
CA VAL A 116 -19.18 22.99 2.49
C VAL A 116 -19.50 21.54 2.85
N TYR A 117 -19.33 21.19 4.12
CA TYR A 117 -19.56 19.84 4.65
C TYR A 117 -20.73 19.86 5.64
N ARG A 118 -21.75 19.03 5.40
CA ARG A 118 -22.85 18.77 6.34
C ARG A 118 -22.52 17.57 7.19
N LEU A 119 -22.50 17.76 8.49
CA LEU A 119 -22.08 16.74 9.46
C LEU A 119 -23.26 15.86 9.87
N ARG A 120 -22.93 14.65 10.33
CA ARG A 120 -23.85 13.77 11.04
C ARG A 120 -24.20 14.36 12.39
N ASP A 121 -25.38 14.06 12.89
CA ASP A 121 -25.87 14.45 14.21
C ASP A 121 -26.02 13.26 15.19
N ASP A 122 -25.78 12.02 14.70
CA ASP A 122 -25.91 10.77 15.42
C ASP A 122 -24.57 10.16 15.87
N VAL A 123 -23.45 10.90 15.75
CA VAL A 123 -22.11 10.45 16.10
C VAL A 123 -21.75 10.86 17.52
N THR A 124 -21.21 9.91 18.28
CA THR A 124 -20.65 10.17 19.62
C THR A 124 -19.19 9.72 19.72
N PHE A 125 -18.39 10.43 20.50
CA PHE A 125 -17.11 9.96 20.99
C PHE A 125 -17.28 8.79 21.97
N TRP A 126 -16.21 8.10 22.30
CA TRP A 126 -16.27 6.92 23.16
C TRP A 126 -16.70 7.22 24.61
N ASP A 127 -16.60 8.47 25.05
CA ASP A 127 -17.12 8.94 26.33
C ASP A 127 -18.63 9.25 26.31
N GLY A 128 -19.29 9.07 25.17
CA GLY A 128 -20.70 9.33 24.96
C GLY A 128 -21.06 10.78 24.59
N SER A 129 -20.08 11.70 24.59
CA SER A 129 -20.33 13.09 24.17
C SER A 129 -20.56 13.16 22.64
N PRO A 130 -21.47 14.04 22.16
CA PRO A 130 -21.73 14.18 20.74
C PRO A 130 -20.54 14.81 20.01
N MET A 131 -20.29 14.37 18.79
CA MET A 131 -19.41 15.07 17.84
C MET A 131 -20.08 16.36 17.38
N THR A 132 -19.34 17.46 17.36
CA THR A 132 -19.83 18.78 16.98
C THR A 132 -19.03 19.39 15.85
N ALA A 133 -19.59 20.43 15.21
CA ALA A 133 -18.85 21.23 14.23
C ALA A 133 -17.58 21.90 14.83
N ASP A 134 -17.57 22.15 16.15
CA ASP A 134 -16.39 22.71 16.83
C ASP A 134 -15.25 21.69 16.92
N ASP A 135 -15.55 20.39 17.11
CA ASP A 135 -14.54 19.31 17.06
C ASP A 135 -13.95 19.17 15.65
N VAL A 136 -14.80 19.22 14.62
CA VAL A 136 -14.38 19.14 13.22
C VAL A 136 -13.48 20.33 12.85
N VAL A 137 -13.92 21.55 13.13
CA VAL A 137 -13.13 22.77 12.87
C VAL A 137 -11.81 22.73 13.60
N TRP A 138 -11.80 22.29 14.86
CA TRP A 138 -10.58 22.15 15.65
C TRP A 138 -9.62 21.12 15.00
N SER A 139 -10.12 19.95 14.63
CA SER A 139 -9.32 18.86 14.06
C SER A 139 -8.69 19.26 12.72
N LEU A 140 -9.46 19.85 11.81
CA LEU A 140 -8.94 20.30 10.52
C LEU A 140 -7.94 21.45 10.66
N ARG A 141 -8.20 22.40 11.60
CA ARG A 141 -7.24 23.47 11.92
C ARG A 141 -5.97 22.96 12.56
N HIS A 142 -6.06 21.92 13.41
CA HIS A 142 -4.90 21.27 13.98
C HIS A 142 -4.01 20.70 12.87
N ASN A 143 -4.57 19.93 11.94
CA ASN A 143 -3.84 19.46 10.76
C ASN A 143 -3.19 20.61 9.96
N MET A 144 -3.90 21.74 9.81
CA MET A 144 -3.40 22.89 9.05
C MET A 144 -2.24 23.63 9.75
N THR A 145 -2.25 23.73 11.09
CA THR A 145 -1.38 24.66 11.82
C THR A 145 -0.30 23.99 12.67
N ASP A 146 -0.54 22.77 13.14
CA ASP A 146 0.43 22.06 13.96
C ASP A 146 1.61 21.55 13.12
N LYS A 147 2.83 21.85 13.60
CA LYS A 147 4.06 21.48 12.88
C LYS A 147 4.35 19.98 12.92
N SER A 148 3.80 19.26 13.89
CA SER A 148 3.95 17.81 14.03
C SER A 148 2.98 17.03 13.16
N SER A 149 1.93 17.68 12.61
CA SER A 149 1.00 17.03 11.69
C SER A 149 1.68 16.66 10.37
N PHE A 150 1.65 15.36 10.06
CA PHE A 150 2.11 14.83 8.78
C PHE A 150 1.30 15.40 7.60
N TYR A 151 0.00 15.65 7.80
CA TYR A 151 -0.93 16.08 6.74
C TYR A 151 -0.95 17.60 6.50
N ARG A 152 -0.12 18.36 7.20
CA ARG A 152 -0.11 19.83 7.14
C ARG A 152 0.10 20.39 5.71
N TYR A 153 0.90 19.71 4.90
CA TYR A 153 1.19 20.14 3.53
C TYR A 153 -0.06 20.15 2.64
N LEU A 154 -1.03 19.26 2.87
CA LEU A 154 -2.30 19.20 2.15
C LEU A 154 -3.18 20.43 2.38
N TYR A 155 -2.93 21.19 3.44
CA TYR A 155 -3.65 22.41 3.79
C TYR A 155 -2.99 23.70 3.27
N ALA A 156 -1.91 23.62 2.48
CA ALA A 156 -1.18 24.80 2.00
C ALA A 156 -2.03 25.77 1.18
N ASN A 157 -3.08 25.25 0.51
CA ASN A 157 -4.05 26.05 -0.26
C ASN A 157 -5.23 26.57 0.57
N VAL A 158 -5.39 26.17 1.84
CA VAL A 158 -6.51 26.57 2.69
C VAL A 158 -6.28 27.95 3.27
N THR A 159 -7.31 28.81 3.21
CA THR A 159 -7.30 30.16 3.82
C THR A 159 -8.09 30.22 5.12
N SER A 160 -9.19 29.46 5.22
CA SER A 160 -9.98 29.40 6.43
C SER A 160 -10.78 28.12 6.55
N ILE A 161 -11.05 27.73 7.78
CA ILE A 161 -11.94 26.63 8.16
C ILE A 161 -12.85 27.18 9.24
N ALA A 162 -14.17 27.16 9.02
CA ALA A 162 -15.12 27.78 9.92
C ALA A 162 -16.39 26.95 10.09
N LYS A 163 -16.96 26.98 11.28
CA LYS A 163 -18.34 26.55 11.54
C LYS A 163 -19.29 27.57 10.95
N THR A 164 -20.13 27.16 10.01
CA THR A 164 -21.10 28.02 9.32
C THR A 164 -22.55 27.68 9.69
N GLY A 165 -22.75 26.60 10.45
CA GLY A 165 -24.03 26.17 11.01
C GLY A 165 -23.83 25.20 12.17
N ALA A 166 -24.90 24.78 12.83
CA ALA A 166 -24.83 23.82 13.93
C ALA A 166 -24.18 22.49 13.52
N GLY A 167 -24.49 21.98 12.34
CA GLY A 167 -23.90 20.79 11.72
C GLY A 167 -23.22 21.09 10.39
N GLU A 168 -22.59 22.25 10.24
CA GLU A 168 -21.98 22.65 8.98
C GLU A 168 -20.61 23.29 9.17
N VAL A 169 -19.66 22.85 8.33
CA VAL A 169 -18.28 23.38 8.29
C VAL A 169 -17.96 23.80 6.86
N THR A 170 -17.40 25.01 6.72
CA THR A 170 -16.95 25.55 5.44
C THR A 170 -15.43 25.70 5.43
N VAL A 171 -14.81 25.23 4.36
CA VAL A 171 -13.39 25.38 4.06
C VAL A 171 -13.25 26.29 2.83
N ARG A 172 -12.42 27.33 2.93
CA ARG A 172 -12.09 28.23 1.83
C ARG A 172 -10.65 28.06 1.38
N LEU A 173 -10.45 28.08 0.08
CA LEU A 173 -9.16 27.88 -0.59
C LEU A 173 -8.66 29.19 -1.21
N LYS A 174 -7.35 29.31 -1.45
CA LYS A 174 -6.72 30.41 -2.19
C LYS A 174 -7.05 30.36 -3.69
N LYS A 175 -7.09 29.17 -4.25
CA LYS A 175 -7.35 28.86 -5.67
C LYS A 175 -8.15 27.56 -5.77
N PRO A 176 -8.82 27.30 -6.91
CA PRO A 176 -9.55 26.05 -7.12
C PRO A 176 -8.68 24.83 -6.87
N ASP A 177 -9.23 23.86 -6.13
CA ASP A 177 -8.57 22.60 -5.83
C ASP A 177 -9.64 21.52 -5.60
N TYR A 178 -9.83 20.67 -6.62
CA TYR A 178 -10.80 19.59 -6.59
C TYR A 178 -10.23 18.31 -5.98
N LEU A 179 -8.92 18.26 -5.72
CA LEU A 179 -8.27 17.16 -4.99
C LEU A 179 -8.45 17.32 -3.47
N PHE A 180 -8.50 18.56 -2.96
CA PHE A 180 -8.58 18.83 -1.52
C PHE A 180 -9.73 18.07 -0.84
N ASN A 181 -10.92 18.05 -1.47
CA ASN A 181 -12.06 17.31 -0.92
C ASN A 181 -11.74 15.83 -0.69
N ASP A 182 -11.13 15.19 -1.68
CA ASP A 182 -10.82 13.76 -1.63
C ASP A 182 -9.76 13.45 -0.55
N GLN A 183 -8.83 14.36 -0.29
CA GLN A 183 -7.82 14.22 0.78
C GLN A 183 -8.46 14.06 2.17
N LEU A 184 -9.68 14.57 2.39
CA LEU A 184 -10.39 14.42 3.66
C LEU A 184 -10.91 12.99 3.92
N ALA A 185 -10.65 12.05 3.00
CA ALA A 185 -10.87 10.62 3.21
C ALA A 185 -9.62 9.88 3.76
N SER A 186 -8.51 10.62 3.99
CA SER A 186 -7.35 10.18 4.77
C SER A 186 -7.37 10.84 6.15
N PHE A 187 -6.35 10.60 7.00
CA PHE A 187 -6.28 11.29 8.28
C PHE A 187 -6.06 12.82 8.17
N ALA A 188 -5.88 13.35 6.95
CA ALA A 188 -6.08 14.79 6.73
C ALA A 188 -7.50 15.25 7.16
N GLY A 189 -8.52 14.43 6.97
CA GLY A 189 -9.90 14.69 7.38
C GLY A 189 -10.31 14.07 8.71
N VAL A 190 -9.38 13.59 9.53
CA VAL A 190 -9.68 12.94 10.81
C VAL A 190 -10.37 13.89 11.78
N VAL A 191 -11.33 13.34 12.54
CA VAL A 191 -12.03 14.08 13.59
C VAL A 191 -11.77 13.44 14.95
N VAL A 192 -11.24 14.24 15.86
CA VAL A 192 -10.97 13.86 17.25
C VAL A 192 -11.73 14.77 18.22
N GLN A 193 -11.87 14.34 19.46
CA GLN A 193 -12.52 15.18 20.48
C GLN A 193 -11.61 16.35 20.88
N LYS A 194 -12.03 17.57 20.54
CA LYS A 194 -11.33 18.82 20.88
C LYS A 194 -10.95 18.88 22.37
N LYS A 195 -11.93 18.66 23.27
CA LYS A 195 -11.74 18.71 24.72
C LYS A 195 -10.65 17.75 25.22
N PHE A 196 -10.54 16.56 24.62
CA PHE A 196 -9.51 15.59 24.96
C PHE A 196 -8.12 16.10 24.58
N TYR A 197 -7.97 16.59 23.36
CA TYR A 197 -6.69 17.10 22.87
C TYR A 197 -6.26 18.39 23.57
N GLU A 198 -7.18 19.29 23.88
CA GLU A 198 -6.88 20.50 24.68
C GLU A 198 -6.39 20.16 26.10
N ARG A 199 -6.89 19.04 26.68
CA ARG A 199 -6.45 18.56 28.02
C ARG A 199 -5.09 17.90 27.99
N HIS A 200 -4.82 17.08 26.96
CA HIS A 200 -3.67 16.19 26.95
C HIS A 200 -2.50 16.71 26.08
N GLY A 201 -2.77 17.62 25.15
CA GLY A 201 -1.77 18.21 24.25
C GLY A 201 -0.96 17.14 23.52
N ASN A 202 0.35 17.29 23.50
CA ASN A 202 1.29 16.38 22.86
C ASN A 202 1.40 14.98 23.52
N LYS A 203 0.66 14.74 24.61
CA LYS A 203 0.54 13.38 25.20
C LYS A 203 -0.55 12.54 24.54
N ALA A 204 -1.45 13.15 23.74
CA ALA A 204 -2.39 12.36 22.93
C ALA A 204 -1.63 11.41 22.01
N GLY A 205 -2.13 10.19 21.85
CA GLY A 205 -1.48 9.15 21.05
C GLY A 205 -0.33 8.41 21.75
N THR A 206 0.05 8.77 22.98
CA THR A 206 1.07 8.04 23.75
C THR A 206 0.48 6.82 24.49
N PRO A 207 1.32 5.86 24.93
CA PRO A 207 0.87 4.66 25.64
C PRO A 207 0.00 4.93 26.87
N ASP A 208 0.28 6.01 27.60
CA ASP A 208 -0.41 6.34 28.87
C ASP A 208 -1.77 7.02 28.63
N VAL A 209 -1.95 7.69 27.49
CA VAL A 209 -3.11 8.55 27.21
C VAL A 209 -3.99 7.98 26.12
N GLY A 210 -3.42 7.42 25.06
CA GLY A 210 -4.14 6.99 23.87
C GLY A 210 -4.81 8.15 23.14
N VAL A 211 -5.93 7.86 22.47
CA VAL A 211 -6.71 8.82 21.67
C VAL A 211 -8.18 8.82 22.07
N MET A 212 -8.94 9.86 21.68
CA MET A 212 -10.38 9.93 21.83
C MET A 212 -11.01 10.23 20.47
N CYS A 213 -11.61 9.20 19.88
CA CYS A 213 -12.19 9.20 18.55
C CYS A 213 -13.63 8.68 18.55
N THR A 214 -14.20 8.47 17.37
CA THR A 214 -15.61 8.08 17.13
C THR A 214 -15.75 6.66 16.59
N GLY A 215 -14.68 6.00 16.22
CA GLY A 215 -14.68 4.75 15.44
C GLY A 215 -15.25 3.53 16.13
N PRO A 216 -15.38 2.41 15.40
CA PRO A 216 -16.05 1.18 15.86
C PRO A 216 -15.33 0.47 17.02
N TYR A 217 -14.03 0.71 17.19
CA TYR A 217 -13.23 0.20 18.29
C TYR A 217 -12.61 1.35 19.07
N LYS A 218 -12.60 1.24 20.41
CA LYS A 218 -12.02 2.23 21.31
C LYS A 218 -10.68 1.75 21.84
N PHE A 219 -9.77 2.67 22.06
CA PHE A 219 -8.50 2.43 22.73
C PHE A 219 -8.72 1.80 24.11
N GLY A 220 -7.96 0.76 24.38
CA GLY A 220 -7.97 0.07 25.67
C GLY A 220 -6.67 0.29 26.42
N LYS A 221 -5.62 -0.45 26.09
CA LYS A 221 -4.33 -0.39 26.76
C LYS A 221 -3.20 -0.60 25.77
N TRP A 222 -2.14 0.17 25.92
CA TRP A 222 -0.88 -0.05 25.22
C TRP A 222 0.16 -0.63 26.21
N LYS A 223 0.60 -1.85 25.96
CA LYS A 223 1.71 -2.51 26.67
C LYS A 223 2.94 -2.38 25.78
N GLN A 224 3.81 -1.42 26.09
CA GLN A 224 5.01 -1.13 25.29
C GLN A 224 5.85 -2.40 25.05
N GLY A 225 6.36 -2.56 23.86
CA GLY A 225 7.11 -3.73 23.41
C GLY A 225 6.25 -5.01 23.22
N GLN A 226 4.94 -4.98 23.47
CA GLN A 226 4.10 -6.17 23.43
C GLN A 226 2.86 -6.01 22.54
N SER A 227 1.94 -5.10 22.91
CA SER A 227 0.68 -4.97 22.17
C SER A 227 -0.08 -3.67 22.45
N ILE A 228 -0.97 -3.32 21.50
CA ILE A 228 -2.06 -2.36 21.71
C ILE A 228 -3.38 -3.12 21.66
N GLY A 229 -4.15 -3.06 22.76
CA GLY A 229 -5.48 -3.64 22.85
C GLY A 229 -6.57 -2.61 22.55
N VAL A 230 -7.52 -2.99 21.70
CA VAL A 230 -8.72 -2.19 21.43
C VAL A 230 -9.97 -3.03 21.68
N SER A 231 -11.09 -2.38 22.00
CA SER A 231 -12.35 -3.06 22.27
C SER A 231 -13.50 -2.43 21.50
N ARG A 232 -14.48 -3.27 21.10
CA ARG A 232 -15.66 -2.84 20.36
C ARG A 232 -16.43 -1.74 21.11
N TYR A 233 -16.70 -0.62 20.43
CA TYR A 233 -17.50 0.47 20.99
C TYR A 233 -19.00 0.20 20.77
N GLY A 234 -19.76 0.03 21.84
CA GLY A 234 -21.20 -0.28 21.79
C GLY A 234 -22.06 0.87 21.23
N GLY A 235 -21.61 2.12 21.47
CA GLY A 235 -22.28 3.34 21.03
C GLY A 235 -22.04 3.73 19.56
N TYR A 236 -21.28 2.95 18.81
CA TYR A 236 -20.92 3.29 17.43
C TYR A 236 -22.15 3.52 16.54
N TRP A 237 -22.16 4.63 15.81
CA TRP A 237 -23.31 5.11 15.04
C TRP A 237 -23.68 4.20 13.87
N ASN A 238 -22.70 3.68 13.10
CA ASN A 238 -22.97 2.88 11.92
C ASN A 238 -23.34 1.43 12.29
N LYS A 239 -24.64 1.17 12.35
CA LYS A 239 -25.17 -0.15 12.70
C LYS A 239 -25.09 -1.17 11.55
N SER A 240 -24.73 -0.75 10.33
CA SER A 240 -24.56 -1.65 9.18
C SER A 240 -23.28 -2.47 9.25
N LEU A 241 -22.26 -2.01 9.98
CA LEU A 241 -21.02 -2.74 10.17
C LEU A 241 -21.22 -3.90 11.18
N PRO A 242 -20.79 -5.13 10.84
CA PRO A 242 -21.09 -6.32 11.66
C PRO A 242 -20.45 -6.30 13.05
N ARG A 243 -19.21 -5.86 13.17
CA ARG A 243 -18.43 -5.71 14.43
C ARG A 243 -18.53 -6.96 15.35
N ARG A 244 -18.25 -8.15 14.77
CA ARG A 244 -18.42 -9.42 15.46
C ARG A 244 -17.29 -9.76 16.42
N VAL A 245 -16.10 -9.17 16.23
CA VAL A 245 -14.97 -9.30 17.15
C VAL A 245 -15.13 -8.29 18.30
N LYS A 246 -15.00 -8.76 19.56
CA LYS A 246 -15.14 -7.87 20.73
C LYS A 246 -13.85 -7.15 21.10
N ASN A 247 -12.71 -7.87 21.08
CA ASN A 247 -11.40 -7.34 21.44
C ASN A 247 -10.36 -7.71 20.40
N ILE A 248 -9.41 -6.82 20.18
CA ILE A 248 -8.28 -7.05 19.27
C ILE A 248 -7.01 -6.65 20.01
N ASP A 249 -6.03 -7.55 20.05
CA ASP A 249 -4.67 -7.28 20.50
C ASP A 249 -3.75 -7.19 19.28
N PHE A 250 -3.27 -5.98 18.99
CA PHE A 250 -2.26 -5.74 17.94
C PHE A 250 -0.88 -6.03 18.51
N THR A 251 -0.19 -7.03 17.97
CA THR A 251 1.18 -7.43 18.38
C THR A 251 2.22 -6.89 17.40
N PHE A 252 3.48 -6.80 17.86
CA PHE A 252 4.56 -6.06 17.20
C PHE A 252 5.73 -6.96 16.74
N LEU A 253 5.45 -8.21 16.36
CA LEU A 253 6.49 -9.09 15.85
C LEU A 253 7.03 -8.59 14.51
N THR A 254 8.35 -8.57 14.36
CA THR A 254 9.06 -8.13 13.15
C THR A 254 10.00 -9.20 12.57
N ASP A 255 10.21 -10.31 13.29
CA ASP A 255 10.97 -11.44 12.78
C ASP A 255 10.08 -12.32 11.89
N ASP A 256 10.45 -12.48 10.62
CA ASP A 256 9.70 -13.19 9.60
C ASP A 256 9.37 -14.64 9.99
N SER A 257 10.33 -15.32 10.62
CA SER A 257 10.16 -16.72 11.04
C SER A 257 9.18 -16.82 12.23
N ALA A 258 9.27 -15.88 13.18
CA ALA A 258 8.36 -15.82 14.32
C ALA A 258 6.93 -15.48 13.87
N ILE A 259 6.76 -14.52 12.93
CA ILE A 259 5.45 -14.18 12.35
C ILE A 259 4.87 -15.41 11.65
N THR A 260 5.61 -16.03 10.73
CA THR A 260 5.15 -17.21 9.98
C THR A 260 4.76 -18.36 10.92
N SER A 261 5.59 -18.67 11.92
CA SER A 261 5.30 -19.71 12.92
C SER A 261 4.07 -19.36 13.77
N GLY A 262 3.91 -18.10 14.17
CA GLY A 262 2.74 -17.62 14.91
C GLY A 262 1.44 -17.74 14.13
N LEU A 263 1.46 -17.45 12.83
CA LEU A 263 0.32 -17.62 11.91
C LEU A 263 -0.05 -19.10 11.75
N LEU A 264 0.93 -19.97 11.53
CA LEU A 264 0.73 -21.40 11.33
C LEU A 264 0.25 -22.13 12.60
N SER A 265 0.71 -21.68 13.77
CA SER A 265 0.29 -22.25 15.07
C SER A 265 -1.04 -21.70 15.58
N GLY A 266 -1.58 -20.64 14.97
CA GLY A 266 -2.79 -19.96 15.43
C GLY A 266 -2.58 -19.08 16.67
N GLN A 267 -1.35 -18.75 17.03
CA GLN A 267 -1.03 -17.72 18.05
C GLN A 267 -1.34 -16.33 17.53
N ILE A 268 -1.20 -16.13 16.22
CA ILE A 268 -1.62 -14.94 15.49
C ILE A 268 -2.78 -15.34 14.60
N ASP A 269 -3.92 -14.68 14.76
CA ASP A 269 -5.12 -14.94 13.98
C ASP A 269 -5.08 -14.37 12.57
N GLY A 270 -4.36 -13.27 12.37
CA GLY A 270 -4.23 -12.65 11.07
C GLY A 270 -3.16 -11.59 11.02
N THR A 271 -2.78 -11.24 9.79
CA THR A 271 -1.90 -10.11 9.47
C THR A 271 -2.18 -9.64 8.05
N TYR A 272 -2.04 -8.34 7.82
CA TYR A 272 -1.73 -7.80 6.49
C TYR A 272 -0.22 -7.86 6.28
N GLY A 273 0.23 -7.98 5.03
CA GLY A 273 1.64 -8.06 4.68
C GLY A 273 2.37 -9.20 5.39
N PRO A 274 1.93 -10.47 5.27
CA PRO A 274 2.69 -11.59 5.80
C PRO A 274 4.08 -11.64 5.14
N PRO A 275 5.12 -12.18 5.84
CA PRO A 275 6.47 -12.22 5.31
C PRO A 275 6.55 -12.91 3.95
N THR A 276 7.18 -12.26 2.97
CA THR A 276 7.34 -12.78 1.60
C THR A 276 8.02 -14.16 1.60
N ALA A 277 9.03 -14.35 2.44
CA ALA A 277 9.71 -15.64 2.61
C ALA A 277 8.80 -16.76 3.14
N GLY A 278 7.74 -16.41 3.86
CA GLY A 278 6.76 -17.36 4.42
C GLY A 278 5.60 -17.70 3.49
N LEU A 279 5.39 -16.95 2.41
CA LEU A 279 4.17 -17.06 1.57
C LEU A 279 3.92 -18.46 1.03
N ALA A 280 4.96 -19.14 0.54
CA ALA A 280 4.83 -20.50 0.01
C ALA A 280 4.35 -21.48 1.09
N GLN A 281 4.87 -21.36 2.31
CA GLN A 281 4.46 -22.21 3.43
C GLN A 281 3.04 -21.89 3.90
N LEU A 282 2.67 -20.61 3.95
CA LEU A 282 1.33 -20.15 4.27
C LEU A 282 0.32 -20.65 3.22
N LYS A 283 0.59 -20.48 1.92
CA LYS A 283 -0.26 -20.98 0.82
C LYS A 283 -0.51 -22.49 0.88
N ALA A 284 0.46 -23.28 1.34
CA ALA A 284 0.35 -24.74 1.47
C ALA A 284 -0.33 -25.21 2.77
N SER A 285 -0.60 -24.33 3.73
CA SER A 285 -1.07 -24.67 5.07
C SER A 285 -2.59 -24.73 5.16
N SER A 286 -3.11 -25.68 5.97
CA SER A 286 -4.52 -25.75 6.36
C SER A 286 -4.85 -24.93 7.62
N ALA A 287 -3.87 -24.27 8.25
CA ALA A 287 -4.07 -23.48 9.47
C ALA A 287 -4.86 -22.18 9.22
N GLY A 288 -4.92 -21.74 7.96
CA GLY A 288 -5.64 -20.55 7.55
C GLY A 288 -5.66 -20.42 6.03
N GLN A 289 -5.88 -19.19 5.54
CA GLN A 289 -5.90 -18.90 4.11
C GLN A 289 -5.27 -17.55 3.82
N LEU A 290 -4.47 -17.52 2.76
CA LEU A 290 -3.92 -16.30 2.18
C LEU A 290 -4.89 -15.77 1.11
N TYR A 291 -5.11 -14.46 1.11
CA TYR A 291 -5.91 -13.76 0.10
C TYR A 291 -5.11 -12.59 -0.45
N SER A 292 -5.24 -12.37 -1.76
CA SER A 292 -4.61 -11.25 -2.45
C SER A 292 -5.66 -10.23 -2.87
N GLY A 293 -5.37 -8.96 -2.67
CA GLY A 293 -6.23 -7.86 -3.03
C GLY A 293 -5.50 -6.77 -3.82
N ALA A 294 -6.26 -5.88 -4.45
CA ALA A 294 -5.68 -4.75 -5.14
C ALA A 294 -5.00 -3.78 -4.16
N ALA A 295 -3.90 -3.17 -4.59
CA ALA A 295 -3.17 -2.18 -3.80
C ALA A 295 -2.76 -0.97 -4.64
N PRO A 296 -2.87 0.26 -4.10
CA PRO A 296 -2.27 1.45 -4.66
C PRO A 296 -0.78 1.52 -4.26
N LEU A 297 -0.02 0.49 -4.57
CA LEU A 297 1.32 0.24 -4.05
C LEU A 297 2.27 -0.08 -5.19
N ALA A 298 3.40 0.62 -5.26
CA ALA A 298 4.47 0.33 -6.21
C ALA A 298 5.82 0.22 -5.54
N VAL A 299 6.64 -0.68 -6.07
CA VAL A 299 8.09 -0.69 -5.89
C VAL A 299 8.72 0.03 -7.08
N THR A 300 9.57 0.99 -6.82
CA THR A 300 10.17 1.87 -7.82
C THR A 300 11.59 2.26 -7.46
N LEU A 301 12.34 2.74 -8.42
CA LEU A 301 13.60 3.45 -8.20
C LEU A 301 13.33 4.94 -8.40
N THR A 302 13.55 5.73 -7.35
CA THR A 302 13.40 7.19 -7.42
C THR A 302 14.72 7.84 -7.81
N VAL A 303 14.69 8.70 -8.82
CA VAL A 303 15.83 9.54 -9.19
C VAL A 303 16.02 10.59 -8.09
N ALA A 304 17.10 10.52 -7.34
CA ALA A 304 17.36 11.38 -6.20
C ALA A 304 18.10 12.66 -6.58
N ASN A 305 18.88 12.64 -7.67
CA ASN A 305 19.50 13.81 -8.26
C ASN A 305 19.66 13.69 -9.78
N HIS A 306 19.84 14.82 -10.46
CA HIS A 306 20.07 14.90 -11.91
C HIS A 306 21.51 15.22 -12.28
N LYS A 307 22.44 15.01 -11.36
CA LYS A 307 23.87 15.15 -11.65
C LYS A 307 24.40 13.89 -12.33
N GLY A 308 25.56 13.99 -12.92
CA GLY A 308 26.21 12.81 -13.48
C GLY A 308 25.42 12.13 -14.60
N ALA A 309 25.42 10.81 -14.59
CA ALA A 309 24.77 9.97 -15.59
C ALA A 309 23.23 10.07 -15.52
N MET A 310 22.66 10.19 -14.33
CA MET A 310 21.21 10.30 -14.11
C MET A 310 20.60 11.60 -14.63
N GLY A 311 21.40 12.63 -14.94
CA GLY A 311 20.96 13.82 -15.67
C GLY A 311 20.55 13.56 -17.12
N ASN A 312 21.03 12.49 -17.72
CA ASN A 312 20.75 12.13 -19.10
C ASN A 312 19.53 11.20 -19.20
N ALA A 313 18.51 11.60 -19.98
CA ALA A 313 17.26 10.84 -20.12
C ALA A 313 17.49 9.48 -20.80
N ASP A 314 18.42 9.41 -21.77
CA ASP A 314 18.71 8.15 -22.47
C ASP A 314 19.41 7.14 -21.58
N VAL A 315 20.21 7.60 -20.59
CA VAL A 315 20.79 6.71 -19.56
C VAL A 315 19.67 6.15 -18.67
N ARG A 316 18.74 7.00 -18.22
CA ARG A 316 17.61 6.54 -17.39
C ARG A 316 16.74 5.54 -18.15
N LYS A 317 16.40 5.83 -19.41
CA LYS A 317 15.62 4.92 -20.28
C LYS A 317 16.35 3.60 -20.52
N ALA A 318 17.63 3.65 -20.82
CA ALA A 318 18.43 2.45 -21.07
C ALA A 318 18.50 1.57 -19.80
N LEU A 319 18.69 2.16 -18.62
CA LEU A 319 18.68 1.41 -17.38
C LEU A 319 17.29 0.77 -17.13
N GLN A 320 16.20 1.53 -17.28
CA GLN A 320 14.83 1.00 -17.16
C GLN A 320 14.56 -0.17 -18.10
N MET A 321 15.04 -0.09 -19.34
CA MET A 321 14.86 -1.14 -20.36
C MET A 321 15.69 -2.40 -20.06
N ALA A 322 16.82 -2.27 -19.37
CA ALA A 322 17.71 -3.39 -19.06
C ALA A 322 17.26 -4.19 -17.83
N ILE A 323 16.48 -3.59 -16.91
CA ILE A 323 16.06 -4.26 -15.67
C ILE A 323 15.04 -5.36 -15.98
N ASP A 324 15.26 -6.57 -15.44
CA ASP A 324 14.31 -7.69 -15.49
C ASP A 324 13.24 -7.54 -14.38
N TRP A 325 12.30 -6.60 -14.59
CA TRP A 325 11.20 -6.38 -13.65
C TRP A 325 10.31 -7.61 -13.47
N LYS A 326 10.16 -8.44 -14.51
CA LYS A 326 9.38 -9.68 -14.43
C LYS A 326 10.07 -10.72 -13.56
N GLY A 327 11.37 -10.90 -13.74
CA GLY A 327 12.17 -11.80 -12.90
C GLY A 327 12.20 -11.35 -11.44
N ILE A 328 12.37 -10.03 -11.20
CA ILE A 328 12.31 -9.46 -9.84
C ILE A 328 10.93 -9.70 -9.21
N GLY A 329 9.83 -9.42 -9.91
CA GLY A 329 8.49 -9.67 -9.41
C GLY A 329 8.24 -11.13 -9.06
N GLY A 330 8.71 -12.05 -9.90
CA GLY A 330 8.53 -13.49 -9.69
C GLY A 330 9.39 -14.09 -8.58
N GLN A 331 10.66 -13.69 -8.52
CA GLN A 331 11.65 -14.31 -7.62
C GLN A 331 11.79 -13.60 -6.28
N VAL A 332 11.80 -12.26 -6.30
CA VAL A 332 12.01 -11.45 -5.09
C VAL A 332 10.70 -11.22 -4.35
N TYR A 333 9.63 -10.96 -5.09
CA TYR A 333 8.30 -10.69 -4.53
C TYR A 333 7.34 -11.88 -4.62
N ALA A 334 7.86 -13.10 -4.78
CA ALA A 334 7.11 -14.37 -4.78
C ALA A 334 5.89 -14.38 -5.73
N GLY A 335 5.96 -13.61 -6.83
CA GLY A 335 4.88 -13.46 -7.80
C GLY A 335 3.83 -12.39 -7.47
N GLU A 336 3.94 -11.72 -6.31
CA GLU A 336 3.00 -10.65 -5.89
C GLU A 336 3.28 -9.30 -6.57
N GLY A 337 4.35 -9.21 -7.36
CA GLY A 337 4.73 -8.02 -8.13
C GLY A 337 4.55 -8.22 -9.64
N THR A 338 3.81 -7.32 -10.30
CA THR A 338 3.70 -7.27 -11.77
C THR A 338 4.37 -6.02 -12.32
N PRO A 339 5.08 -6.09 -13.48
CA PRO A 339 5.70 -4.92 -14.08
C PRO A 339 4.70 -3.79 -14.33
N ALA A 340 5.00 -2.60 -13.83
CA ALA A 340 4.18 -1.41 -14.00
C ALA A 340 4.42 -0.78 -15.39
N ALA A 341 3.34 -0.36 -16.05
CA ALA A 341 3.42 0.34 -17.33
C ALA A 341 3.64 1.84 -17.17
N LEU A 342 3.09 2.43 -16.11
CA LEU A 342 3.13 3.86 -15.78
C LEU A 342 3.75 4.07 -14.40
N GLN A 343 4.04 5.32 -14.05
CA GLN A 343 4.45 5.64 -12.68
C GLN A 343 3.28 5.45 -11.70
N THR A 344 2.05 5.81 -12.08
CA THR A 344 0.84 5.46 -11.33
C THR A 344 0.42 4.01 -11.57
N VAL A 345 -0.30 3.42 -10.61
CA VAL A 345 -0.81 2.05 -10.68
C VAL A 345 -2.34 2.01 -10.81
N PRO A 346 -2.93 0.93 -11.39
CA PRO A 346 -4.38 0.86 -11.67
C PRO A 346 -5.29 1.15 -10.48
N ALA A 347 -4.88 0.83 -9.25
CA ALA A 347 -5.66 1.09 -8.04
C ALA A 347 -5.87 2.60 -7.75
N VAL A 348 -5.03 3.48 -8.33
CA VAL A 348 -5.18 4.94 -8.16
C VAL A 348 -5.78 5.65 -9.37
N TYR A 349 -6.07 4.95 -10.46
CA TYR A 349 -6.56 5.60 -11.68
C TYR A 349 -7.88 6.35 -11.51
N GLY A 350 -8.76 5.91 -10.60
CA GLY A 350 -9.96 6.62 -10.18
C GLY A 350 -10.76 7.20 -11.32
N PHE A 351 -10.90 8.53 -11.35
CA PHE A 351 -11.63 9.27 -12.37
C PHE A 351 -11.00 9.21 -13.78
N ALA A 352 -9.71 8.86 -13.88
CA ALA A 352 -8.96 8.77 -15.14
C ALA A 352 -8.81 7.32 -15.64
N LYS A 353 -9.58 6.37 -15.09
CA LYS A 353 -9.36 4.93 -15.29
C LYS A 353 -9.37 4.51 -16.76
N GLU A 354 -10.31 4.97 -17.55
CA GLU A 354 -10.42 4.57 -18.96
C GLU A 354 -9.23 5.08 -19.77
N ASP A 355 -8.91 6.35 -19.64
CA ASP A 355 -7.83 7.01 -20.39
C ASP A 355 -6.45 6.46 -19.98
N LEU A 356 -6.20 6.30 -18.67
CA LEU A 356 -4.94 5.74 -18.16
C LEU A 356 -4.78 4.26 -18.52
N THR A 357 -5.87 3.47 -18.49
CA THR A 357 -5.81 2.06 -18.93
C THR A 357 -5.48 1.95 -20.41
N SER A 358 -6.08 2.82 -21.23
CA SER A 358 -5.80 2.88 -22.67
C SER A 358 -4.34 3.26 -22.93
N TYR A 359 -3.85 4.31 -22.27
CA TYR A 359 -2.46 4.74 -22.40
C TYR A 359 -1.47 3.69 -21.89
N ALA A 360 -1.70 3.12 -20.72
CA ALA A 360 -0.90 2.04 -20.16
C ALA A 360 -0.81 0.84 -21.12
N GLY A 361 -1.92 0.49 -21.78
CA GLY A 361 -1.94 -0.56 -22.80
C GLY A 361 -1.05 -0.26 -24.01
N SER A 362 -0.89 1.00 -24.38
CA SER A 362 -0.07 1.42 -25.52
C SER A 362 1.44 1.41 -25.24
N VAL A 363 1.85 1.59 -23.97
CA VAL A 363 3.26 1.65 -23.56
C VAL A 363 3.70 0.44 -22.73
N ARG A 364 2.78 -0.50 -22.47
CA ARG A 364 3.03 -1.68 -21.65
C ARG A 364 4.15 -2.53 -22.24
N THR A 365 5.07 -2.94 -21.36
CA THR A 365 6.08 -3.94 -21.65
C THR A 365 5.73 -5.25 -20.94
N ASP A 366 6.37 -6.35 -21.36
CA ASP A 366 6.28 -7.65 -20.68
C ASP A 366 7.16 -7.73 -19.41
N GLY A 367 7.90 -6.65 -19.12
CA GLY A 367 8.85 -6.56 -18.02
C GLY A 367 10.14 -7.36 -18.20
N LEU A 368 10.34 -7.93 -19.39
CA LEU A 368 11.60 -8.60 -19.75
C LEU A 368 12.66 -7.57 -20.16
N PRO A 369 13.95 -7.86 -19.88
CA PRO A 369 15.04 -6.94 -20.24
C PRO A 369 15.18 -6.80 -21.76
N LYS A 370 15.42 -5.56 -22.20
CA LYS A 370 15.68 -5.19 -23.60
C LYS A 370 17.12 -4.71 -23.76
N THR A 371 18.07 -5.56 -23.38
CA THR A 371 19.49 -5.25 -23.30
C THR A 371 20.07 -4.67 -24.60
N ASP A 372 19.74 -5.25 -25.76
CA ASP A 372 20.27 -4.78 -27.04
C ASP A 372 19.73 -3.39 -27.42
N GLU A 373 18.45 -3.11 -27.11
CA GLU A 373 17.85 -1.80 -27.35
C GLU A 373 18.48 -0.75 -26.41
N ALA A 374 18.68 -1.11 -25.14
CA ALA A 374 19.36 -0.27 -24.15
C ALA A 374 20.78 0.08 -24.57
N LYS A 375 21.57 -0.90 -25.05
CA LYS A 375 22.93 -0.67 -25.58
C LYS A 375 22.93 0.25 -26.81
N LYS A 376 21.96 0.11 -27.73
CA LYS A 376 21.81 1.00 -28.89
C LYS A 376 21.52 2.44 -28.45
N LEU A 377 20.64 2.62 -27.46
CA LEU A 377 20.33 3.94 -26.92
C LEU A 377 21.57 4.58 -26.28
N LEU A 378 22.32 3.83 -25.49
CA LEU A 378 23.56 4.29 -24.86
C LEU A 378 24.69 4.58 -25.89
N ALA A 379 24.65 4.03 -27.09
CA ALA A 379 25.65 4.34 -28.12
C ALA A 379 25.64 5.85 -28.51
N GLY A 380 24.48 6.52 -28.40
CA GLY A 380 24.33 7.96 -28.62
C GLY A 380 24.74 8.85 -27.45
N VAL A 381 24.96 8.28 -26.26
CA VAL A 381 25.29 9.04 -25.04
C VAL A 381 26.80 9.31 -25.00
N PRO A 382 27.24 10.55 -24.67
CA PRO A 382 28.67 10.89 -24.53
C PRO A 382 29.42 9.97 -23.56
N ALA A 383 30.65 9.61 -23.88
CA ALA A 383 31.45 8.65 -23.11
C ALA A 383 31.71 9.14 -21.67
N ASP A 384 31.96 10.45 -21.51
CA ASP A 384 32.18 11.08 -20.22
C ASP A 384 30.93 11.08 -19.31
N VAL A 385 29.72 11.01 -19.88
CA VAL A 385 28.46 10.82 -19.16
C VAL A 385 28.31 9.36 -18.75
N LYS A 386 28.49 8.42 -19.66
CA LYS A 386 28.36 6.97 -19.40
C LYS A 386 29.34 6.43 -18.36
N SER A 387 30.55 7.00 -18.30
CA SER A 387 31.60 6.58 -17.38
C SER A 387 31.37 7.02 -15.93
N LYS A 388 30.45 7.97 -15.70
CA LYS A 388 30.13 8.43 -14.34
C LYS A 388 29.45 7.31 -13.57
N GLN A 389 29.86 7.13 -12.32
CA GLN A 389 29.24 6.17 -11.41
C GLN A 389 27.79 6.53 -11.14
N ILE A 390 26.94 5.54 -11.09
CA ILE A 390 25.53 5.63 -10.67
C ILE A 390 25.41 4.88 -9.36
N SER A 391 24.92 5.52 -8.31
CA SER A 391 24.68 4.89 -7.01
C SER A 391 23.21 4.55 -6.81
N LEU A 392 22.94 3.36 -6.25
CA LEU A 392 21.63 2.97 -5.74
C LEU A 392 21.75 2.63 -4.26
N VAL A 393 21.00 3.33 -3.41
CA VAL A 393 20.89 3.02 -1.97
C VAL A 393 19.61 2.22 -1.71
N VAL A 394 19.76 1.10 -0.97
CA VAL A 394 18.66 0.23 -0.55
C VAL A 394 18.74 -0.08 0.96
N PRO A 395 17.62 -0.29 1.66
CA PRO A 395 17.65 -0.75 3.04
C PRO A 395 18.13 -2.20 3.14
N GLN A 396 18.71 -2.55 4.30
CA GLN A 396 19.19 -3.90 4.60
C GLN A 396 18.02 -4.84 4.92
N GLN A 397 17.32 -5.27 3.86
CA GLN A 397 16.26 -6.26 3.85
C GLN A 397 16.53 -7.23 2.70
N ALA A 398 16.12 -8.49 2.82
CA ALA A 398 16.48 -9.52 1.84
C ALA A 398 16.00 -9.18 0.42
N GLU A 399 14.72 -8.78 0.29
CA GLU A 399 14.09 -8.45 -0.99
C GLU A 399 14.69 -7.20 -1.63
N THR A 400 14.99 -6.16 -0.86
CA THR A 400 15.56 -4.92 -1.40
C THR A 400 17.00 -5.09 -1.85
N GLN A 401 17.79 -5.92 -1.13
CA GLN A 401 19.14 -6.28 -1.55
C GLN A 401 19.13 -7.11 -2.84
N GLN A 402 18.21 -8.09 -2.97
CA GLN A 402 18.09 -8.89 -4.19
C GLN A 402 17.63 -8.03 -5.38
N LEU A 403 16.68 -7.12 -5.17
CA LEU A 403 16.31 -6.14 -6.19
C LEU A 403 17.52 -5.30 -6.60
N GLY A 404 18.24 -4.73 -5.64
CA GLY A 404 19.44 -3.92 -5.91
C GLY A 404 20.51 -4.67 -6.71
N LEU A 405 20.76 -5.94 -6.38
CA LEU A 405 21.67 -6.79 -7.14
C LEU A 405 21.17 -7.06 -8.57
N GLY A 406 19.87 -7.25 -8.77
CA GLY A 406 19.27 -7.39 -10.10
C GLY A 406 19.43 -6.12 -10.94
N VAL A 407 19.21 -4.94 -10.34
CA VAL A 407 19.42 -3.65 -11.01
C VAL A 407 20.89 -3.43 -11.35
N LYS A 408 21.81 -3.76 -10.43
CA LYS A 408 23.24 -3.68 -10.69
C LYS A 408 23.66 -4.59 -11.85
N ALA A 409 23.21 -5.84 -11.86
CA ALA A 409 23.52 -6.77 -12.94
C ALA A 409 23.04 -6.25 -14.31
N ALA A 410 21.83 -5.67 -14.36
CA ALA A 410 21.29 -5.04 -15.56
C ALA A 410 22.13 -3.83 -16.04
N ALA A 411 22.56 -2.98 -15.11
CA ALA A 411 23.42 -1.83 -15.41
C ALA A 411 24.80 -2.26 -15.93
N ASP A 412 25.43 -3.23 -15.26
CA ASP A 412 26.73 -3.81 -15.67
C ASP A 412 26.66 -4.43 -17.08
N GLU A 413 25.56 -5.14 -17.39
CA GLU A 413 25.34 -5.78 -18.70
C GLU A 413 25.27 -4.78 -19.85
N ILE A 414 24.69 -3.59 -19.62
CA ILE A 414 24.64 -2.53 -20.64
C ILE A 414 25.85 -1.58 -20.60
N GLY A 415 26.83 -1.85 -19.72
CA GLY A 415 28.10 -1.12 -19.64
C GLY A 415 28.03 0.21 -18.89
N LEU A 416 27.10 0.36 -17.95
CA LEU A 416 27.07 1.48 -17.01
C LEU A 416 27.92 1.16 -15.78
N ASN A 417 28.57 2.19 -15.22
CA ASN A 417 29.30 2.07 -13.96
C ASN A 417 28.34 2.21 -12.77
N PHE A 418 28.03 1.11 -12.08
CA PHE A 418 26.95 1.07 -11.10
C PHE A 418 27.41 0.53 -9.74
N GLU A 419 27.06 1.25 -8.67
CA GLU A 419 27.32 0.87 -7.28
C GLU A 419 26.02 0.66 -6.52
N LEU A 420 25.95 -0.46 -5.79
CA LEU A 420 24.88 -0.76 -4.85
C LEU A 420 25.35 -0.52 -3.42
N GLU A 421 24.69 0.39 -2.72
CA GLU A 421 24.91 0.65 -1.31
C GLU A 421 23.77 0.08 -0.47
N VAL A 422 24.10 -0.75 0.53
CA VAL A 422 23.12 -1.33 1.46
C VAL A 422 23.29 -0.66 2.81
N VAL A 423 22.25 -0.01 3.31
CA VAL A 423 22.27 0.72 4.57
C VAL A 423 21.33 0.11 5.60
N PRO A 424 21.56 0.28 6.92
CA PRO A 424 20.66 -0.23 7.94
C PRO A 424 19.21 0.22 7.70
N ALA A 425 18.26 -0.70 7.76
CA ALA A 425 16.84 -0.41 7.48
C ALA A 425 16.27 0.69 8.40
N THR A 426 16.70 0.73 9.67
CA THR A 426 16.26 1.74 10.65
C THR A 426 16.68 3.18 10.32
N GLY A 427 17.70 3.37 9.47
CA GLY A 427 18.18 4.69 9.03
C GLY A 427 17.74 5.07 7.63
N TYR A 428 17.12 4.15 6.89
CA TYR A 428 16.84 4.34 5.47
C TYR A 428 15.87 5.51 5.20
N SER A 429 14.88 5.74 6.07
CA SER A 429 13.96 6.87 5.93
C SER A 429 14.66 8.23 5.86
N ASN A 430 15.86 8.38 6.47
CA ASN A 430 16.63 9.60 6.36
C ASN A 430 17.09 9.87 4.92
N TYR A 431 17.42 8.83 4.15
CA TYR A 431 17.75 8.99 2.72
C TYR A 431 16.54 9.52 1.91
N LEU A 432 15.33 9.14 2.30
CA LEU A 432 14.10 9.61 1.64
C LEU A 432 13.76 11.06 1.99
N TYR A 433 13.95 11.48 3.26
CA TYR A 433 13.39 12.74 3.77
C TYR A 433 14.43 13.82 4.12
N ASP A 434 15.71 13.44 4.32
CA ASP A 434 16.77 14.40 4.65
C ASP A 434 17.78 14.55 3.50
N PRO A 435 17.80 15.71 2.81
CA PRO A 435 18.77 15.97 1.74
C PRO A 435 20.23 15.88 2.17
N ALA A 436 20.55 16.17 3.45
CA ALA A 436 21.91 16.09 3.95
C ALA A 436 22.40 14.65 4.05
N THR A 437 21.56 13.75 4.53
CA THR A 437 21.86 12.30 4.57
C THR A 437 21.93 11.70 3.17
N ARG A 438 21.03 12.10 2.27
CA ARG A 438 20.99 11.61 0.89
C ARG A 438 22.23 11.98 0.08
N GLY A 439 22.79 13.20 0.30
CA GLY A 439 23.99 13.65 -0.38
C GLY A 439 23.86 13.64 -1.92
N ASP A 440 24.83 13.01 -2.58
CA ASP A 440 24.89 12.89 -4.04
C ASP A 440 24.37 11.51 -4.55
N THR A 441 23.59 10.77 -3.76
CA THR A 441 22.94 9.52 -4.19
C THR A 441 22.11 9.73 -5.45
N ASP A 442 22.27 8.85 -6.44
CA ASP A 442 21.57 8.97 -7.72
C ASP A 442 20.18 8.33 -7.70
N LEU A 443 20.07 7.13 -7.14
CA LEU A 443 18.84 6.35 -7.09
C LEU A 443 18.55 5.88 -5.67
N LEU A 444 17.26 5.88 -5.32
CA LEU A 444 16.75 5.32 -4.06
C LEU A 444 15.71 4.25 -4.36
N TYR A 445 15.77 3.15 -3.63
CA TYR A 445 14.64 2.23 -3.55
C TYR A 445 13.44 2.94 -2.91
N THR A 446 12.26 2.80 -3.47
CA THR A 446 11.04 3.39 -2.91
C THR A 446 9.88 2.41 -3.04
N GLN A 447 9.23 2.13 -1.92
CA GLN A 447 7.92 1.50 -1.89
C GLN A 447 6.91 2.59 -1.54
N PHE A 448 6.06 2.95 -2.50
CA PHE A 448 5.19 4.12 -2.40
C PHE A 448 3.71 3.76 -2.50
N TRP A 449 2.91 4.44 -1.68
CA TRP A 449 1.44 4.46 -1.74
C TRP A 449 0.92 5.84 -1.33
N PRO A 450 -0.13 6.38 -2.00
CA PRO A 450 -0.66 7.71 -1.70
C PRO A 450 -1.66 7.67 -0.54
N SER A 451 -1.92 8.82 0.08
CA SER A 451 -2.92 8.95 1.15
C SER A 451 -4.35 8.63 0.71
N ILE A 452 -4.64 8.78 -0.59
CA ILE A 452 -5.93 8.46 -1.21
C ILE A 452 -5.73 7.82 -2.59
N PRO A 453 -6.65 6.97 -3.04
CA PRO A 453 -6.57 6.29 -4.34
C PRO A 453 -6.94 7.25 -5.49
N ASN A 454 -6.07 8.23 -5.75
CA ASN A 454 -6.29 9.27 -6.75
C ASN A 454 -4.98 9.54 -7.51
N PRO A 455 -4.96 9.59 -8.86
CA PRO A 455 -3.73 9.78 -9.63
C PRO A 455 -3.07 11.14 -9.36
N LEU A 456 -3.85 12.17 -9.04
CA LEU A 456 -3.29 13.48 -8.67
C LEU A 456 -2.64 13.47 -7.29
N ALA A 457 -3.15 12.68 -6.33
CA ALA A 457 -2.48 12.49 -5.05
C ALA A 457 -1.13 11.79 -5.24
N TRP A 458 -1.10 10.74 -6.06
CA TRP A 458 0.14 10.05 -6.43
C TRP A 458 1.16 11.00 -7.05
N LEU A 459 0.78 11.67 -8.15
CA LEU A 459 1.68 12.54 -8.89
C LEU A 459 2.09 13.79 -8.09
N GLY A 460 1.22 14.29 -7.22
CA GLY A 460 1.53 15.40 -6.32
C GLY A 460 2.65 15.08 -5.34
N ASP A 461 2.66 13.87 -4.79
CA ASP A 461 3.69 13.44 -3.86
C ASP A 461 5.00 13.04 -4.57
N THR A 462 4.93 12.51 -5.80
CA THR A 462 6.07 11.87 -6.46
C THR A 462 6.73 12.70 -7.55
N ALA A 463 5.98 13.56 -8.26
CA ALA A 463 6.47 14.18 -9.49
C ALA A 463 6.25 15.70 -9.60
N VAL A 464 5.63 16.33 -8.60
CA VAL A 464 5.47 17.80 -8.53
C VAL A 464 6.54 18.41 -7.65
N SER A 465 6.99 19.62 -7.97
CA SER A 465 7.95 20.37 -7.16
C SER A 465 7.49 20.47 -5.70
N GLY A 466 8.35 20.04 -4.79
CA GLY A 466 8.07 20.00 -3.35
C GLY A 466 7.26 18.79 -2.89
N GLY A 467 6.92 17.85 -3.78
CA GLY A 467 6.36 16.56 -3.42
C GLY A 467 7.34 15.76 -2.55
N THR A 468 6.81 15.06 -1.56
CA THR A 468 7.61 14.38 -0.52
C THR A 468 8.60 13.34 -1.11
N PHE A 469 8.22 12.70 -2.21
CA PHE A 469 9.03 11.69 -2.90
C PHE A 469 9.67 12.19 -4.20
N ASN A 470 9.58 13.49 -4.49
CA ASN A 470 10.29 14.12 -5.59
C ASN A 470 11.65 14.65 -5.11
N GLN A 471 12.59 13.74 -4.80
CA GLN A 471 13.88 14.09 -4.24
C GLN A 471 14.80 14.83 -5.23
N SER A 472 14.62 14.60 -6.52
CA SER A 472 15.41 15.25 -7.57
C SER A 472 15.05 16.72 -7.82
N GLY A 473 13.91 17.20 -7.28
CA GLY A 473 13.38 18.51 -7.58
C GLY A 473 12.83 18.65 -8.99
N TYR A 474 12.38 17.55 -9.60
CA TYR A 474 11.72 17.56 -10.89
C TYR A 474 10.50 18.50 -10.90
N SER A 475 10.33 19.29 -11.96
CA SER A 475 9.26 20.28 -12.11
C SER A 475 8.51 20.19 -13.45
N GLY A 476 8.80 19.15 -14.23
CA GLY A 476 8.33 19.05 -15.60
C GLY A 476 6.81 18.97 -15.77
N ILE A 477 6.07 18.56 -14.73
CA ILE A 477 4.61 18.44 -14.79
C ILE A 477 3.87 19.50 -13.94
N ASP A 478 4.55 20.43 -13.29
CA ASP A 478 3.95 21.37 -12.33
C ASP A 478 2.76 22.16 -12.92
N GLU A 479 2.90 22.68 -14.15
CA GLU A 479 1.84 23.43 -14.81
C GLU A 479 0.64 22.55 -15.14
N LEU A 480 0.86 21.33 -15.66
CA LEU A 480 -0.20 20.37 -15.97
C LEU A 480 -0.94 19.94 -14.69
N TYR A 481 -0.17 19.72 -13.62
CA TYR A 481 -0.73 19.36 -12.32
C TYR A 481 -1.58 20.50 -11.75
N ALA A 482 -1.07 21.73 -11.74
CA ALA A 482 -1.82 22.89 -11.27
C ALA A 482 -3.12 23.11 -12.06
N GLN A 483 -3.10 22.88 -13.39
CA GLN A 483 -4.30 22.88 -14.21
C GLN A 483 -5.27 21.75 -13.82
N ALA A 484 -4.75 20.53 -13.64
CA ALA A 484 -5.57 19.36 -13.33
C ALA A 484 -6.31 19.51 -11.98
N VAL A 485 -5.61 19.91 -10.90
CA VAL A 485 -6.25 20.10 -9.60
C VAL A 485 -7.27 21.24 -9.60
N GLY A 486 -7.10 22.26 -10.46
CA GLY A 486 -8.03 23.37 -10.64
C GLY A 486 -9.19 23.10 -11.61
N THR A 487 -9.20 21.98 -12.34
CA THR A 487 -10.18 21.65 -13.36
C THR A 487 -11.34 20.84 -12.77
N LYS A 488 -12.57 21.38 -12.86
CA LYS A 488 -13.80 20.72 -12.38
C LYS A 488 -14.25 19.61 -13.31
N ASP A 489 -14.13 19.83 -14.61
CA ASP A 489 -14.55 18.85 -15.62
C ASP A 489 -13.68 17.59 -15.52
N VAL A 490 -14.33 16.45 -15.32
CA VAL A 490 -13.65 15.17 -15.06
C VAL A 490 -12.89 14.67 -16.29
N SER A 491 -13.47 14.83 -17.50
CA SER A 491 -12.84 14.39 -18.74
C SER A 491 -11.59 15.21 -19.06
N ALA A 492 -11.70 16.55 -18.98
CA ALA A 492 -10.55 17.43 -19.17
C ALA A 492 -9.44 17.16 -18.15
N ARG A 493 -9.80 16.91 -16.88
CA ARG A 493 -8.86 16.57 -15.82
C ARG A 493 -8.18 15.23 -16.09
N SER A 494 -8.91 14.22 -16.59
CA SER A 494 -8.35 12.93 -16.98
C SER A 494 -7.31 13.06 -18.09
N GLN A 495 -7.61 13.85 -19.14
CA GLN A 495 -6.66 14.12 -20.24
C GLN A 495 -5.38 14.82 -19.74
N LEU A 496 -5.47 15.71 -18.76
CA LEU A 496 -4.29 16.32 -18.14
C LEU A 496 -3.43 15.28 -17.40
N VAL A 497 -4.05 14.32 -16.71
CA VAL A 497 -3.32 13.23 -16.05
C VAL A 497 -2.59 12.35 -17.07
N VAL A 498 -3.24 11.98 -18.17
CA VAL A 498 -2.59 11.22 -19.26
C VAL A 498 -1.39 11.98 -19.83
N ARG A 499 -1.52 13.28 -20.07
CA ARG A 499 -0.41 14.11 -20.55
C ARG A 499 0.76 14.18 -19.55
N MET A 500 0.47 14.19 -18.25
CA MET A 500 1.52 14.10 -17.23
C MET A 500 2.24 12.75 -17.31
N GLU A 501 1.51 11.65 -17.36
CA GLU A 501 2.10 10.30 -17.47
C GLU A 501 2.91 10.12 -18.78
N GLN A 502 2.45 10.67 -19.90
CA GLN A 502 3.21 10.69 -21.17
C GLN A 502 4.56 11.37 -20.98
N LYS A 503 4.56 12.56 -20.37
CA LYS A 503 5.78 13.31 -20.13
C LYS A 503 6.74 12.58 -19.17
N LEU A 504 6.21 12.01 -18.10
CA LEU A 504 7.00 11.23 -17.12
C LEU A 504 7.60 9.98 -17.77
N HIS A 505 6.85 9.31 -18.65
CA HIS A 505 7.32 8.16 -19.41
C HIS A 505 8.42 8.56 -20.42
N ASP A 506 8.22 9.65 -21.16
CA ASP A 506 9.17 10.14 -22.14
C ASP A 506 10.49 10.62 -21.52
N GLU A 507 10.45 11.14 -20.33
CA GLU A 507 11.62 11.63 -19.59
C GLU A 507 12.23 10.58 -18.65
N MET A 508 11.51 9.50 -18.36
CA MET A 508 11.83 8.47 -17.36
C MET A 508 12.25 9.13 -16.04
N ASN A 509 11.34 9.95 -15.49
CA ASN A 509 11.63 10.83 -14.36
C ASN A 509 10.32 11.23 -13.63
N PRO A 510 10.27 11.43 -12.31
CA PRO A 510 11.37 11.21 -11.36
C PRO A 510 11.47 9.77 -10.84
N MET A 511 10.53 8.89 -11.20
CA MET A 511 10.51 7.49 -10.79
C MET A 511 10.55 6.56 -12.00
N PHE A 512 11.18 5.42 -11.83
CA PHE A 512 11.13 4.33 -12.80
C PHE A 512 9.85 3.52 -12.55
N PRO A 513 9.00 3.25 -13.55
CA PRO A 513 7.93 2.27 -13.41
C PRO A 513 8.55 0.90 -13.10
N GLY A 514 8.38 0.43 -11.89
CA GLY A 514 8.96 -0.83 -11.44
C GLY A 514 7.91 -1.93 -11.33
N LEU A 515 7.50 -2.27 -10.11
CA LEU A 515 6.47 -3.27 -9.85
C LEU A 515 5.24 -2.65 -9.21
N GLN A 516 4.07 -2.99 -9.73
CA GLN A 516 2.83 -2.88 -8.99
C GLN A 516 2.70 -4.10 -8.08
N LEU A 517 2.50 -3.87 -6.78
CA LEU A 517 2.29 -4.95 -5.82
C LEU A 517 0.80 -5.20 -5.58
N THR A 518 0.48 -6.40 -5.13
CA THR A 518 -0.80 -6.75 -4.50
C THR A 518 -0.72 -6.55 -2.98
N ASN A 519 -1.86 -6.51 -2.33
CA ASN A 519 -1.93 -6.58 -0.88
C ASN A 519 -2.24 -8.01 -0.46
N GLU A 520 -1.47 -8.52 0.48
CA GLU A 520 -1.67 -9.86 1.01
C GLU A 520 -2.26 -9.80 2.42
N VAL A 521 -3.26 -10.63 2.69
CA VAL A 521 -3.81 -10.84 4.02
C VAL A 521 -3.91 -12.32 4.34
N TRP A 522 -3.32 -12.72 5.46
CA TRP A 522 -3.50 -14.05 6.02
C TRP A 522 -4.57 -14.03 7.10
N LEU A 523 -5.49 -14.98 7.05
CA LEU A 523 -6.51 -15.22 8.07
C LEU A 523 -6.42 -16.68 8.55
N GLY A 524 -6.21 -16.85 9.85
CA GLY A 524 -6.29 -18.16 10.51
C GLY A 524 -7.70 -18.76 10.39
N SER A 525 -7.82 -20.08 10.44
CA SER A 525 -9.04 -20.83 10.13
C SER A 525 -10.27 -20.45 10.97
N ARG A 526 -10.10 -19.78 12.12
CA ARG A 526 -11.21 -19.37 13.00
C ARG A 526 -11.85 -18.04 12.66
N ILE A 527 -11.21 -17.19 11.82
CA ILE A 527 -11.69 -15.86 11.46
C ILE A 527 -11.74 -15.63 9.94
N THR A 528 -12.62 -14.72 9.52
CA THR A 528 -12.76 -14.28 8.14
C THR A 528 -13.44 -12.91 8.09
N GLY A 529 -13.59 -12.31 6.90
CA GLY A 529 -14.35 -11.07 6.68
C GLY A 529 -13.50 -9.83 6.51
N ALA A 530 -12.16 -9.92 6.59
CA ALA A 530 -11.31 -8.77 6.32
C ALA A 530 -11.42 -8.32 4.85
N PRO A 531 -11.35 -7.00 4.52
CA PRO A 531 -11.01 -6.61 3.17
C PRO A 531 -9.63 -7.14 2.80
N ALA A 532 -9.47 -7.64 1.58
CA ALA A 532 -8.16 -8.05 1.07
C ALA A 532 -7.43 -6.89 0.38
N ALA A 533 -8.16 -5.85 -0.03
CA ALA A 533 -7.58 -4.65 -0.62
C ALA A 533 -6.77 -3.83 0.41
N PHE A 534 -5.84 -3.01 -0.09
CA PHE A 534 -4.90 -2.21 0.73
C PHE A 534 -5.55 -1.03 1.48
N ASP A 535 -6.84 -0.86 1.44
CA ASP A 535 -7.53 0.26 2.10
C ASP A 535 -7.53 0.18 3.64
N TYR A 536 -7.06 -0.92 4.22
CA TYR A 536 -6.99 -1.13 5.67
C TYR A 536 -6.24 -0.03 6.45
N VAL A 537 -5.41 0.77 5.78
CA VAL A 537 -4.71 1.91 6.38
C VAL A 537 -5.63 3.11 6.66
N TYR A 538 -6.83 3.19 6.03
CA TYR A 538 -7.82 4.27 6.22
C TYR A 538 -9.26 3.77 6.34
N TYR A 539 -9.47 2.45 6.37
CA TYR A 539 -10.78 1.82 6.44
C TYR A 539 -10.93 0.99 7.73
N PRO A 540 -12.09 1.02 8.41
CA PRO A 540 -12.31 0.27 9.65
C PRO A 540 -12.43 -1.25 9.40
N TRP A 541 -11.39 -1.85 8.89
CA TRP A 541 -11.31 -3.23 8.39
C TRP A 541 -11.71 -4.27 9.44
N ALA A 542 -11.32 -4.08 10.70
CA ALA A 542 -11.62 -5.02 11.77
C ALA A 542 -13.13 -5.10 12.09
N ALA A 543 -13.90 -4.07 11.72
CA ALA A 543 -15.35 -4.08 11.88
C ALA A 543 -16.07 -5.12 11.00
N HIS A 544 -15.39 -5.65 10.00
CA HIS A 544 -15.90 -6.70 9.10
C HIS A 544 -15.55 -8.12 9.56
N LEU A 545 -14.53 -8.26 10.41
CA LEU A 545 -14.10 -9.55 10.92
C LEU A 545 -15.18 -10.26 11.73
N GLY A 546 -15.21 -11.59 11.59
CA GLY A 546 -16.05 -12.47 12.38
C GLY A 546 -15.55 -13.92 12.32
N GLY A 547 -16.17 -14.79 13.07
CA GLY A 547 -15.86 -16.21 13.06
C GLY A 547 -16.29 -16.89 11.76
N THR A 548 -15.59 -17.95 11.38
CA THR A 548 -15.92 -18.76 10.18
C THR A 548 -17.18 -19.61 10.37
N GLY A 549 -17.68 -19.77 11.62
CA GLY A 549 -18.83 -20.62 11.94
C GLY A 549 -18.52 -22.12 11.95
N LYS A 550 -17.23 -22.48 11.91
CA LYS A 550 -16.73 -23.87 12.04
C LYS A 550 -16.43 -24.20 13.49
#